data_f0c74425b9e6ec78d4fdd784c1f44dd9
#
_entry.id   f0c74425b9e6ec78d4fdd784c1f44dd9
#
_cell.length_a   1.000
_cell.length_b   1.000
_cell.length_c   1.000
_cell.angle_alpha   90.00
_cell.angle_beta   90.00
_cell.angle_gamma   90.00
#
_symmetry.space_group_name_H-M   'P 1'
#
loop_
_entity.id
_entity.type
_entity.pdbx_description
1 polymer ?
#
loop_
_entity_poly.entity_id
_entity_poly.type
_entity_poly.pdbx_seq_one_letter_code
_entity_poly.pdbx_strand_id
1 'polypeptide(L)'
;MCSDIAERQSTTQAAVIAALAATLIASWGWFYFAQQRTDEQVAMLMSKVAAAPAQRGARAGADPYRDEAVKNTLRKHAAGIQAAWIAYLAKHPARTEGAIEADWQIDPDGRVAEAAIIHSDFEDQDLSEAVAKALRDIRYPPPPTGSQTYVAHKFNLKKD
;
A
#
# COMPACT_ATOMS: atom_id res chain seq x y z
N MET A 1 37.77 -33.24 56.75
CA MET A 1 36.77 -33.70 55.76
C MET A 1 35.66 -32.65 55.43
N CYS A 2 35.73 -31.41 55.93
CA CYS A 2 34.76 -30.38 55.64
C CYS A 2 35.20 -29.31 54.64
N SER A 3 36.46 -29.30 54.21
CA SER A 3 36.98 -28.26 53.29
C SER A 3 36.74 -28.54 51.84
N ASP A 4 36.60 -29.78 51.42
CA ASP A 4 36.44 -30.17 50.01
C ASP A 4 35.03 -29.90 49.44
N ILE A 5 34.06 -29.83 50.32
CA ILE A 5 32.64 -29.60 49.85
C ILE A 5 32.40 -28.12 49.49
N ALA A 6 33.01 -27.18 50.20
CA ALA A 6 32.87 -25.75 49.96
C ALA A 6 33.55 -25.31 48.64
N GLU A 7 34.69 -25.92 48.31
CA GLU A 7 35.45 -25.60 47.10
C GLU A 7 34.78 -26.13 45.83
N ARG A 8 34.12 -27.28 45.89
CA ARG A 8 33.32 -27.81 44.77
C ARG A 8 32.03 -27.02 44.50
N GLN A 9 31.43 -26.43 45.53
CA GLN A 9 30.24 -25.61 45.37
C GLN A 9 30.53 -24.25 44.68
N SER A 10 31.70 -23.66 44.98
CA SER A 10 32.09 -22.38 44.37
C SER A 10 32.42 -22.49 42.86
N THR A 11 33.05 -23.60 42.47
CA THR A 11 33.39 -23.85 41.05
C THR A 11 32.19 -24.17 40.19
N THR A 12 31.20 -24.88 40.72
CA THR A 12 29.95 -25.14 39.99
C THR A 12 29.07 -23.89 39.83
N GLN A 13 29.03 -23.03 40.84
CA GLN A 13 28.31 -21.74 40.73
C GLN A 13 28.99 -20.80 39.73
N ALA A 14 30.29 -20.71 39.70
CA ALA A 14 31.04 -19.91 38.75
C ALA A 14 30.82 -20.39 37.30
N ALA A 15 30.77 -21.68 37.06
CA ALA A 15 30.54 -22.27 35.75
C ALA A 15 29.10 -21.99 35.23
N VAL A 16 28.10 -22.05 36.12
CA VAL A 16 26.71 -21.74 35.77
C VAL A 16 26.52 -20.26 35.42
N ILE A 17 27.14 -19.37 36.18
CA ILE A 17 27.09 -17.92 35.90
C ILE A 17 27.77 -17.58 34.56
N ALA A 18 28.92 -18.20 34.29
CA ALA A 18 29.64 -18.02 33.03
C ALA A 18 28.81 -18.52 31.80
N ALA A 19 28.13 -19.65 31.95
CA ALA A 19 27.26 -20.21 30.89
C ALA A 19 26.06 -19.32 30.64
N LEU A 20 25.40 -18.76 31.65
CA LEU A 20 24.31 -17.85 31.55
C LEU A 20 24.71 -16.51 30.91
N ALA A 21 25.89 -16.00 31.25
CA ALA A 21 26.41 -14.78 30.63
C ALA A 21 26.71 -14.98 29.14
N ALA A 22 27.27 -16.12 28.76
CA ALA A 22 27.55 -16.43 27.34
C ALA A 22 26.26 -16.54 26.49
N THR A 23 25.21 -17.14 27.04
CA THR A 23 23.91 -17.23 26.33
C THR A 23 23.23 -15.88 26.16
N LEU A 24 23.33 -14.98 27.14
CA LEU A 24 22.79 -13.61 27.02
C LEU A 24 23.54 -12.79 25.97
N ILE A 25 24.86 -12.88 25.90
CA ILE A 25 25.66 -12.17 24.89
C ILE A 25 25.34 -12.69 23.47
N ALA A 26 25.19 -14.00 23.30
CA ALA A 26 24.84 -14.60 22.03
C ALA A 26 23.43 -14.17 21.56
N SER A 27 22.45 -14.09 22.46
CA SER A 27 21.10 -13.66 22.13
C SER A 27 21.04 -12.17 21.79
N TRP A 28 21.82 -11.32 22.44
CA TRP A 28 21.93 -9.89 22.14
C TRP A 28 22.64 -9.65 20.79
N GLY A 29 23.68 -10.40 20.50
CA GLY A 29 24.38 -10.35 19.21
C GLY A 29 23.47 -10.74 18.05
N TRP A 30 22.66 -11.79 18.21
CA TRP A 30 21.68 -12.20 17.20
C TRP A 30 20.60 -11.15 16.98
N PHE A 31 20.08 -10.56 18.05
CA PHE A 31 19.05 -9.51 17.97
C PHE A 31 19.58 -8.24 17.28
N TYR A 32 20.82 -7.84 17.62
CA TYR A 32 21.46 -6.68 17.00
C TYR A 32 21.75 -6.90 15.50
N PHE A 33 22.16 -8.10 15.13
CA PHE A 33 22.43 -8.45 13.74
C PHE A 33 21.14 -8.60 12.90
N ALA A 34 20.04 -9.04 13.52
CA ALA A 34 18.73 -9.11 12.88
C ALA A 34 18.15 -7.72 12.63
N GLN A 35 18.37 -6.77 13.54
CA GLN A 35 17.91 -5.38 13.37
C GLN A 35 18.64 -4.66 12.22
N GLN A 36 19.94 -4.85 12.04
CA GLN A 36 20.67 -4.22 10.93
C GLN A 36 20.17 -4.65 9.56
N ARG A 37 19.72 -5.90 9.40
CA ARG A 37 19.17 -6.38 8.12
C ARG A 37 17.81 -5.77 7.79
N THR A 38 17.02 -5.47 8.79
CA THR A 38 15.72 -4.79 8.59
C THR A 38 15.90 -3.33 8.22
N ASP A 39 16.89 -2.64 8.76
CA ASP A 39 17.19 -1.25 8.46
C ASP A 39 17.68 -1.06 7.00
N GLU A 40 18.51 -1.97 6.48
CA GLU A 40 18.92 -1.94 5.08
C GLU A 40 17.74 -2.22 4.12
N GLN A 41 16.85 -3.14 4.46
CA GLN A 41 15.67 -3.41 3.64
C GLN A 41 14.68 -2.25 3.68
N VAL A 42 14.47 -1.64 4.84
CA VAL A 42 13.65 -0.45 4.97
C VAL A 42 14.25 0.73 4.22
N ALA A 43 15.58 0.95 4.30
CA ALA A 43 16.26 2.00 3.56
C ALA A 43 16.17 1.77 2.04
N MET A 44 16.27 0.51 1.58
CA MET A 44 16.12 0.17 0.16
C MET A 44 14.66 0.33 -0.31
N LEU A 45 13.67 -0.01 0.51
CA LEU A 45 12.27 0.23 0.23
C LEU A 45 11.95 1.73 0.25
N MET A 46 12.48 2.48 1.21
CA MET A 46 12.33 3.94 1.28
C MET A 46 12.99 4.64 0.09
N SER A 47 14.14 4.17 -0.39
CA SER A 47 14.78 4.70 -1.60
C SER A 47 13.97 4.39 -2.87
N LYS A 48 13.36 3.20 -2.96
CA LYS A 48 12.42 2.86 -4.04
C LYS A 48 11.14 3.68 -3.98
N VAL A 49 10.59 3.89 -2.79
CA VAL A 49 9.42 4.75 -2.58
C VAL A 49 9.78 6.22 -2.83
N ALA A 50 10.97 6.68 -2.45
CA ALA A 50 11.45 8.04 -2.75
C ALA A 50 11.78 8.24 -4.25
N ALA A 51 12.17 7.20 -4.97
CA ALA A 51 12.34 7.25 -6.42
C ALA A 51 11.00 7.21 -7.19
N ALA A 52 9.93 6.68 -6.60
CA ALA A 52 8.60 6.65 -7.20
C ALA A 52 7.85 8.00 -7.23
N PRO A 53 8.08 8.98 -6.32
CA PRO A 53 7.30 10.22 -6.33
C PRO A 53 7.69 11.23 -7.41
N ALA A 54 8.81 11.09 -8.10
CA ALA A 54 9.18 12.01 -9.16
C ALA A 54 8.22 11.96 -10.37
N GLN A 55 7.47 10.89 -10.55
CA GLN A 55 6.43 10.78 -11.58
C GLN A 55 5.04 11.22 -11.11
N ARG A 56 4.79 11.27 -9.79
CA ARG A 56 3.51 11.78 -9.23
C ARG A 56 3.37 13.29 -9.31
N GLY A 57 4.46 14.01 -9.53
CA GLY A 57 4.50 15.47 -9.46
C GLY A 57 4.70 16.21 -10.78
N ALA A 58 4.80 15.54 -11.90
CA ALA A 58 4.73 16.20 -13.18
C ALA A 58 3.33 16.82 -13.32
N ARG A 59 3.18 18.07 -12.88
CA ARG A 59 2.05 18.93 -13.23
C ARG A 59 1.98 18.92 -14.74
N ALA A 60 1.17 18.05 -15.25
CA ALA A 60 0.85 18.00 -16.65
C ALA A 60 0.29 19.37 -17.03
N GLY A 61 0.97 20.05 -17.90
CA GLY A 61 0.27 20.90 -18.85
C GLY A 61 -0.88 20.07 -19.39
N ALA A 62 -1.99 20.70 -19.72
CA ALA A 62 -3.20 20.03 -20.17
C ALA A 62 -2.84 18.92 -21.19
N ASP A 63 -2.93 17.67 -20.75
CA ASP A 63 -2.71 16.52 -21.62
C ASP A 63 -4.03 16.18 -22.28
N PRO A 64 -4.18 16.43 -23.58
CA PRO A 64 -5.45 16.22 -24.29
C PRO A 64 -5.98 14.78 -24.11
N TYR A 65 -5.10 13.80 -24.01
CA TYR A 65 -5.50 12.42 -23.77
C TYR A 65 -6.18 12.25 -22.41
N ARG A 66 -5.60 12.80 -21.34
CA ARG A 66 -6.19 12.74 -19.99
C ARG A 66 -7.47 13.55 -19.90
N ASP A 67 -7.48 14.72 -20.49
CA ASP A 67 -8.60 15.65 -20.35
C ASP A 67 -9.80 15.26 -21.23
N GLU A 68 -9.57 14.62 -22.34
CA GLU A 68 -10.64 14.29 -23.27
C GLU A 68 -10.90 12.78 -23.34
N ALA A 69 -9.93 11.98 -23.75
CA ALA A 69 -10.14 10.56 -23.97
C ALA A 69 -10.43 9.81 -22.66
N VAL A 70 -9.65 10.08 -21.60
CA VAL A 70 -9.84 9.42 -20.30
C VAL A 70 -11.15 9.84 -19.65
N LYS A 71 -11.46 11.15 -19.59
CA LYS A 71 -12.71 11.65 -18.99
C LYS A 71 -13.95 11.15 -19.74
N ASN A 72 -13.90 11.13 -21.07
CA ASN A 72 -15.03 10.66 -21.88
C ASN A 72 -15.27 9.15 -21.70
N THR A 73 -14.19 8.36 -21.64
CA THR A 73 -14.28 6.93 -21.40
C THR A 73 -14.81 6.66 -20.00
N LEU A 74 -14.28 7.35 -18.99
CA LEU A 74 -14.73 7.22 -17.61
C LEU A 74 -16.23 7.53 -17.47
N ARG A 75 -16.71 8.60 -18.13
CA ARG A 75 -18.14 8.97 -18.13
C ARG A 75 -19.02 7.88 -18.77
N LYS A 76 -18.56 7.24 -19.84
CA LYS A 76 -19.29 6.13 -20.48
C LYS A 76 -19.40 4.90 -19.59
N HIS A 77 -18.41 4.67 -18.73
CA HIS A 77 -18.32 3.52 -17.83
C HIS A 77 -18.70 3.84 -16.38
N ALA A 78 -19.23 5.03 -16.12
CA ALA A 78 -19.63 5.47 -14.76
C ALA A 78 -20.67 4.54 -14.11
N ALA A 79 -21.43 3.79 -14.90
CA ALA A 79 -22.48 2.89 -14.41
C ALA A 79 -21.93 1.83 -13.43
N GLY A 80 -20.70 1.34 -13.63
CA GLY A 80 -20.06 0.39 -12.70
C GLY A 80 -19.77 1.00 -11.33
N ILE A 81 -19.27 2.24 -11.32
CA ILE A 81 -19.01 2.98 -10.08
C ILE A 81 -20.32 3.36 -9.40
N GLN A 82 -21.33 3.76 -10.18
CA GLN A 82 -22.67 4.07 -9.66
C GLN A 82 -23.33 2.84 -9.04
N ALA A 83 -23.17 1.65 -9.63
CA ALA A 83 -23.71 0.42 -9.07
C ALA A 83 -23.06 0.07 -7.72
N ALA A 84 -21.75 0.27 -7.60
CA ALA A 84 -21.04 0.09 -6.33
C ALA A 84 -21.56 1.06 -5.25
N TRP A 85 -21.81 2.33 -5.63
CA TRP A 85 -22.38 3.33 -4.74
C TRP A 85 -23.81 2.97 -4.29
N ILE A 86 -24.67 2.53 -5.18
CA ILE A 86 -26.03 2.09 -4.84
C ILE A 86 -26.00 0.90 -3.88
N ALA A 87 -25.12 -0.08 -4.11
CA ALA A 87 -24.96 -1.22 -3.22
C ALA A 87 -24.50 -0.80 -1.81
N TYR A 88 -23.61 0.18 -1.73
CA TYR A 88 -23.17 0.76 -0.46
C TYR A 88 -24.33 1.47 0.26
N LEU A 89 -25.10 2.31 -0.44
CA LEU A 89 -26.24 3.02 0.14
C LEU A 89 -27.32 2.08 0.69
N ALA A 90 -27.49 0.89 0.10
CA ALA A 90 -28.41 -0.11 0.61
C ALA A 90 -28.04 -0.60 2.00
N LYS A 91 -26.73 -0.65 2.30
CA LYS A 91 -26.18 -1.00 3.63
C LYS A 91 -26.14 0.21 4.58
N HIS A 92 -26.00 1.43 4.03
CA HIS A 92 -25.77 2.66 4.77
C HIS A 92 -26.75 3.79 4.37
N PRO A 93 -28.06 3.63 4.65
CA PRO A 93 -29.12 4.52 4.14
C PRO A 93 -29.03 5.98 4.65
N ALA A 94 -28.34 6.18 5.78
CA ALA A 94 -28.13 7.53 6.35
C ALA A 94 -27.06 8.34 5.61
N ARG A 95 -26.23 7.71 4.78
CA ARG A 95 -25.24 8.41 3.97
C ARG A 95 -25.89 9.02 2.75
N THR A 96 -25.49 10.25 2.42
CA THR A 96 -26.05 11.00 1.28
C THR A 96 -25.01 11.37 0.24
N GLU A 97 -23.75 11.55 0.68
CA GLU A 97 -22.66 11.97 -0.20
C GLU A 97 -21.30 11.60 0.40
N GLY A 98 -20.25 11.67 -0.42
CA GLY A 98 -18.85 11.52 -0.05
C GLY A 98 -17.99 11.43 -1.30
N ALA A 99 -16.67 11.32 -1.09
CA ALA A 99 -15.71 11.26 -2.17
C ALA A 99 -14.80 10.04 -2.05
N ILE A 100 -14.39 9.53 -3.20
CA ILE A 100 -13.34 8.51 -3.33
C ILE A 100 -12.29 9.06 -4.29
N GLU A 101 -11.04 9.07 -3.86
CA GLU A 101 -9.90 9.39 -4.72
C GLU A 101 -9.22 8.09 -5.13
N ALA A 102 -9.13 7.87 -6.42
CA ALA A 102 -8.50 6.70 -6.99
C ALA A 102 -7.40 7.10 -7.97
N ASP A 103 -6.38 6.28 -8.05
CA ASP A 103 -5.39 6.33 -9.09
C ASP A 103 -5.34 5.01 -9.87
N TRP A 104 -4.96 5.10 -11.11
CA TRP A 104 -4.78 3.92 -11.96
C TRP A 104 -3.78 4.18 -13.07
N GLN A 105 -3.25 3.10 -13.59
CA GLN A 105 -2.27 3.10 -14.65
C GLN A 105 -2.86 2.47 -15.91
N ILE A 106 -2.80 3.19 -17.01
CA ILE A 106 -3.28 2.74 -18.31
C ILE A 106 -2.06 2.27 -19.11
N ASP A 107 -2.08 1.02 -19.53
CA ASP A 107 -1.06 0.42 -20.38
C ASP A 107 -1.10 0.95 -21.82
N PRO A 108 -0.02 0.75 -22.62
CA PRO A 108 0.01 1.14 -24.01
C PRO A 108 -1.12 0.56 -24.87
N ASP A 109 -1.72 -0.57 -24.48
CA ASP A 109 -2.83 -1.21 -25.15
C ASP A 109 -4.22 -0.71 -24.66
N GLY A 110 -4.23 0.26 -23.73
CA GLY A 110 -5.45 0.85 -23.18
C GLY A 110 -6.09 0.05 -22.03
N ARG A 111 -5.43 -0.99 -21.51
CA ARG A 111 -5.88 -1.70 -20.31
C ARG A 111 -5.48 -0.98 -19.07
N VAL A 112 -6.26 -1.14 -18.01
CA VAL A 112 -5.85 -0.71 -16.67
C VAL A 112 -5.00 -1.82 -16.06
N ALA A 113 -3.69 -1.54 -15.88
CA ALA A 113 -2.75 -2.46 -15.26
C ALA A 113 -2.96 -2.54 -13.76
N GLU A 114 -3.13 -1.38 -13.13
CA GLU A 114 -3.28 -1.25 -11.68
C GLU A 114 -4.30 -0.14 -11.39
N ALA A 115 -5.14 -0.38 -10.37
CA ALA A 115 -6.04 0.64 -9.83
C ALA A 115 -6.07 0.53 -8.31
N ALA A 116 -5.87 1.65 -7.64
CA ALA A 116 -5.84 1.76 -6.19
C ALA A 116 -6.73 2.90 -5.70
N ILE A 117 -7.33 2.75 -4.52
CA ILE A 117 -8.00 3.83 -3.82
C ILE A 117 -6.97 4.51 -2.92
N ILE A 118 -6.74 5.81 -3.15
CA ILE A 118 -5.78 6.62 -2.39
C ILE A 118 -6.44 7.16 -1.13
N HIS A 119 -7.70 7.60 -1.27
CA HIS A 119 -8.49 8.17 -0.18
C HIS A 119 -9.96 7.85 -0.36
N SER A 120 -10.65 7.61 0.75
CA SER A 120 -12.10 7.39 0.77
C SER A 120 -12.69 8.04 2.01
N ASP A 121 -13.77 8.79 1.84
CA ASP A 121 -14.58 9.32 2.94
C ASP A 121 -15.42 8.22 3.62
N PHE A 122 -15.35 7.00 3.07
CA PHE A 122 -16.09 5.84 3.53
C PHE A 122 -15.12 4.82 4.12
N GLU A 123 -15.34 4.41 5.36
CA GLU A 123 -14.59 3.34 6.02
C GLU A 123 -15.17 1.97 5.60
N ASP A 124 -15.31 1.74 4.29
CA ASP A 124 -15.90 0.54 3.72
C ASP A 124 -14.98 -0.04 2.65
N GLN A 125 -14.42 -1.21 2.94
CA GLN A 125 -13.51 -1.89 2.04
C GLN A 125 -14.24 -2.46 0.83
N ASP A 126 -15.47 -2.95 0.99
CA ASP A 126 -16.27 -3.54 -0.09
C ASP A 126 -16.53 -2.49 -1.18
N LEU A 127 -16.86 -1.26 -0.78
CA LEU A 127 -17.05 -0.14 -1.71
C LEU A 127 -15.74 0.20 -2.44
N SER A 128 -14.64 0.30 -1.71
CA SER A 128 -13.33 0.61 -2.27
C SER A 128 -12.88 -0.45 -3.28
N GLU A 129 -13.06 -1.72 -2.96
CA GLU A 129 -12.72 -2.84 -3.86
C GLU A 129 -13.63 -2.87 -5.10
N ALA A 130 -14.93 -2.60 -4.93
CA ALA A 130 -15.88 -2.55 -6.04
C ALA A 130 -15.54 -1.40 -7.01
N VAL A 131 -15.17 -0.23 -6.51
CA VAL A 131 -14.74 0.90 -7.33
C VAL A 131 -13.42 0.59 -8.05
N ALA A 132 -12.42 0.04 -7.34
CA ALA A 132 -11.15 -0.35 -7.95
C ALA A 132 -11.36 -1.44 -9.02
N LYS A 133 -12.25 -2.40 -8.78
CA LYS A 133 -12.64 -3.40 -9.78
C LYS A 133 -13.29 -2.75 -10.99
N ALA A 134 -14.26 -1.86 -10.79
CA ALA A 134 -14.93 -1.16 -11.88
C ALA A 134 -13.95 -0.37 -12.76
N LEU A 135 -12.92 0.24 -12.15
CA LEU A 135 -11.85 0.93 -12.89
C LEU A 135 -11.01 -0.03 -13.71
N ARG A 136 -10.65 -1.22 -13.17
CA ARG A 136 -9.87 -2.23 -13.91
C ARG A 136 -10.62 -2.83 -15.10
N ASP A 137 -11.93 -2.89 -15.02
CA ASP A 137 -12.79 -3.41 -16.08
C ASP A 137 -12.96 -2.41 -17.27
N ILE A 138 -12.52 -1.14 -17.08
CA ILE A 138 -12.58 -0.12 -18.14
C ILE A 138 -11.46 -0.34 -19.15
N ARG A 139 -11.81 -0.20 -20.43
CA ARG A 139 -10.83 -0.16 -21.51
C ARG A 139 -10.77 1.24 -22.10
N TYR A 140 -9.61 1.84 -22.03
CA TYR A 140 -9.32 3.17 -22.56
C TYR A 140 -8.78 3.08 -24.00
N PRO A 141 -8.89 4.15 -24.78
CA PRO A 141 -8.12 4.28 -26.01
C PRO A 141 -6.63 4.18 -25.71
N PRO A 142 -5.80 3.56 -26.57
CA PRO A 142 -4.37 3.53 -26.39
C PRO A 142 -3.77 4.93 -26.21
N PRO A 143 -2.86 5.13 -25.22
CA PRO A 143 -2.16 6.40 -25.06
C PRO A 143 -1.37 6.76 -26.32
N PRO A 144 -1.46 8.02 -26.82
CA PRO A 144 -0.79 8.43 -28.04
C PRO A 144 0.74 8.39 -27.94
N THR A 145 1.27 8.44 -26.72
CA THR A 145 2.72 8.31 -26.43
C THR A 145 3.23 6.89 -26.58
N GLY A 146 2.35 5.88 -26.68
CA GLY A 146 2.75 4.46 -26.67
C GLY A 146 3.38 4.01 -25.34
N SER A 147 3.27 4.81 -24.29
CA SER A 147 3.79 4.52 -22.94
C SER A 147 2.65 4.47 -21.95
N GLN A 148 2.93 3.85 -20.78
CA GLN A 148 1.98 3.84 -19.68
C GLN A 148 1.60 5.26 -19.24
N THR A 149 0.32 5.48 -18.96
CA THR A 149 -0.20 6.76 -18.50
C THR A 149 -0.82 6.62 -17.12
N TYR A 150 -0.33 7.41 -16.19
CA TYR A 150 -0.86 7.49 -14.85
C TYR A 150 -2.00 8.50 -14.77
N VAL A 151 -3.11 8.09 -14.15
CA VAL A 151 -4.32 8.92 -13.97
C VAL A 151 -4.71 8.91 -12.50
N ALA A 152 -5.04 10.08 -11.97
CA ALA A 152 -5.66 10.22 -10.65
C ALA A 152 -6.96 11.00 -10.80
N HIS A 153 -8.01 10.57 -10.13
CA HIS A 153 -9.33 11.20 -10.23
C HIS A 153 -10.08 11.10 -8.89
N LYS A 154 -10.83 12.17 -8.60
CA LYS A 154 -11.74 12.24 -7.46
C LYS A 154 -13.17 12.03 -7.92
N PHE A 155 -13.81 11.00 -7.42
CA PHE A 155 -15.22 10.69 -7.62
C PHE A 155 -16.04 11.32 -6.50
N ASN A 156 -16.89 12.25 -6.81
CA ASN A 156 -17.86 12.77 -5.88
C ASN A 156 -19.16 11.95 -6.04
N LEU A 157 -19.46 11.13 -5.05
CA LEU A 157 -20.62 10.26 -5.01
C LEU A 157 -21.74 10.98 -4.25
N LYS A 158 -22.92 11.02 -4.82
CA LYS A 158 -24.08 11.66 -4.22
C LYS A 158 -25.33 10.83 -4.46
N LYS A 159 -26.20 10.81 -3.45
CA LYS A 159 -27.53 10.19 -3.56
C LYS A 159 -28.46 11.15 -4.31
N ASP A 160 -29.05 10.66 -5.37
CA ASP A 160 -30.10 11.37 -6.11
C ASP A 160 -31.43 11.38 -5.35
#